data_82c80ad4ed550b483fb340c98fd01f74
#
_entry.id   82c80ad4ed550b483fb340c98fd01f74
#
_cell.length_a   1.000
_cell.length_b   1.000
_cell.length_c   1.000
_cell.angle_alpha   90.00
_cell.angle_beta   90.00
_cell.angle_gamma   90.00
#
_symmetry.space_group_name_H-M   'P 1'
#
loop_
_entity.id
_entity.type
_entity.pdbx_description
1 polymer ?
#
loop_
_entity_poly.entity_id
_entity_poly.type
_entity_poly.pdbx_seq_one_letter_code
_entity_poly.pdbx_strand_id
1 'polypeptide(L)'
;AIAIDPRTITMQRPLSYSMVEFLAKTLDLPVAYEREEKIVIDERTGTVVAGINILVDPVIITHGEITLKIRPVTALNPEEAGQVDMLDGTALNAGNNLLNMQNGRTTVANVTRALHRLGASPKEIIAILENMQRAGAIRAKLEVI
;
A
#
# COMPACT_ATOMS: atom_id res chain seq x y z
N ALA A 1 -12.91 -30.46 -7.74
CA ALA A 1 -13.41 -29.92 -6.49
C ALA A 1 -14.61 -29.00 -6.79
N ILE A 2 -15.65 -29.07 -5.98
CA ILE A 2 -16.86 -28.23 -6.09
C ILE A 2 -17.13 -27.63 -4.72
N ALA A 3 -17.22 -26.31 -4.63
CA ALA A 3 -17.64 -25.62 -3.42
C ALA A 3 -19.18 -25.72 -3.31
N ILE A 4 -19.68 -26.22 -2.20
CA ILE A 4 -21.13 -26.31 -1.91
C ILE A 4 -21.55 -25.07 -1.13
N ASP A 5 -20.77 -24.65 -0.16
CA ASP A 5 -21.00 -23.49 0.67
C ASP A 5 -19.64 -22.89 1.13
N PRO A 6 -19.61 -21.73 1.83
CA PRO A 6 -18.36 -21.10 2.27
C PRO A 6 -17.49 -21.96 3.20
N ARG A 7 -18.00 -23.08 3.72
CA ARG A 7 -17.29 -23.97 4.66
C ARG A 7 -17.10 -25.37 4.12
N THR A 8 -17.81 -25.74 3.03
CA THR A 8 -17.85 -27.12 2.53
C THR A 8 -17.40 -27.20 1.09
N ILE A 9 -16.37 -27.97 0.85
CA ILE A 9 -15.86 -28.29 -0.48
C ILE A 9 -15.89 -29.79 -0.68
N THR A 10 -16.54 -30.25 -1.76
CA THR A 10 -16.53 -31.64 -2.18
C THR A 10 -15.41 -31.87 -3.18
N MET A 11 -14.54 -32.84 -2.88
CA MET A 11 -13.43 -33.22 -3.74
C MET A 11 -13.50 -34.69 -4.09
N GLN A 12 -13.21 -35.02 -5.34
CA GLN A 12 -13.10 -36.40 -5.79
C GLN A 12 -11.65 -36.83 -5.67
N ARG A 13 -11.41 -37.91 -4.90
CA ARG A 13 -10.08 -38.49 -4.72
C ARG A 13 -9.69 -39.28 -5.99
N PRO A 14 -8.54 -39.05 -6.60
CA PRO A 14 -8.00 -39.93 -7.63
C PRO A 14 -7.70 -41.33 -7.07
N LEU A 15 -7.95 -42.37 -7.86
CA LEU A 15 -7.72 -43.75 -7.46
C LEU A 15 -6.25 -44.08 -7.13
N SER A 16 -5.33 -43.30 -7.65
CA SER A 16 -3.89 -43.45 -7.43
C SER A 16 -3.39 -43.00 -6.05
N TYR A 17 -4.21 -42.32 -5.25
CA TYR A 17 -3.84 -41.83 -3.92
C TYR A 17 -4.66 -42.53 -2.83
N SER A 18 -4.00 -42.85 -1.70
CA SER A 18 -4.73 -43.23 -0.50
C SER A 18 -5.48 -42.02 0.06
N MET A 19 -6.49 -42.24 0.93
CA MET A 19 -7.24 -41.13 1.54
C MET A 19 -6.32 -40.23 2.36
N VAL A 20 -5.40 -40.80 3.12
CA VAL A 20 -4.45 -40.06 3.97
C VAL A 20 -3.50 -39.20 3.14
N GLU A 21 -2.96 -39.77 2.07
CA GLU A 21 -2.04 -39.08 1.17
C GLU A 21 -2.74 -37.95 0.41
N PHE A 22 -3.99 -38.18 -0.04
CA PHE A 22 -4.80 -37.16 -0.68
C PHE A 22 -5.12 -35.98 0.25
N LEU A 23 -5.50 -36.28 1.50
CA LEU A 23 -5.74 -35.25 2.51
C LEU A 23 -4.46 -34.46 2.85
N ALA A 24 -3.33 -35.14 3.06
CA ALA A 24 -2.07 -34.49 3.35
C ALA A 24 -1.67 -33.52 2.25
N LYS A 25 -1.72 -33.94 0.98
CA LYS A 25 -1.43 -33.07 -0.17
C LYS A 25 -2.40 -31.91 -0.33
N THR A 26 -3.68 -32.12 -0.01
CA THR A 26 -4.69 -31.07 -0.11
C THR A 26 -4.53 -30.00 0.98
N LEU A 27 -4.22 -30.42 2.21
CA LEU A 27 -4.01 -29.52 3.34
C LEU A 27 -2.69 -28.74 3.25
N ASP A 28 -1.70 -29.31 2.56
CA ASP A 28 -0.38 -28.67 2.35
C ASP A 28 -0.34 -27.77 1.10
N LEU A 29 -1.48 -27.59 0.43
CA LEU A 29 -1.55 -26.74 -0.76
C LEU A 29 -1.37 -25.26 -0.36
N PRO A 30 -0.32 -24.59 -0.84
CA PRO A 30 -0.14 -23.17 -0.56
C PRO A 30 -1.24 -22.37 -1.28
N VAL A 31 -2.07 -21.68 -0.52
CA VAL A 31 -3.10 -20.78 -1.03
C VAL A 31 -2.58 -19.36 -0.94
N ALA A 32 -2.31 -18.75 -2.09
CA ALA A 32 -2.09 -17.31 -2.16
C ALA A 32 -3.46 -16.62 -1.99
N TYR A 33 -3.61 -15.90 -0.90
CA TYR A 33 -4.77 -15.02 -0.69
C TYR A 33 -4.32 -13.57 -0.68
N GLU A 34 -5.03 -12.73 -1.39
CA GLU A 34 -4.84 -11.30 -1.34
C GLU A 34 -5.53 -10.77 -0.07
N ARG A 35 -4.73 -10.19 0.85
CA ARG A 35 -5.30 -9.41 1.95
C ARG A 35 -5.81 -8.10 1.37
N GLU A 36 -7.04 -7.75 1.64
CA GLU A 36 -7.50 -6.39 1.40
C GLU A 36 -6.66 -5.43 2.25
N GLU A 37 -5.81 -4.69 1.60
CA GLU A 37 -5.05 -3.63 2.25
C GLU A 37 -6.02 -2.50 2.59
N LYS A 38 -5.98 -2.03 3.84
CA LYS A 38 -6.87 -1.01 4.35
C LYS A 38 -6.08 0.12 5.01
N ILE A 39 -6.52 1.33 4.76
CA ILE A 39 -6.04 2.56 5.40
C ILE A 39 -7.22 3.12 6.18
N VAL A 40 -7.03 3.34 7.48
CA VAL A 40 -8.04 3.95 8.34
C VAL A 40 -7.54 5.32 8.77
N ILE A 41 -8.37 6.34 8.62
CA ILE A 41 -8.04 7.71 8.98
C ILE A 41 -9.12 8.23 9.95
N ASP A 42 -8.69 8.66 11.13
CA ASP A 42 -9.53 9.39 12.08
C ASP A 42 -9.43 10.89 11.77
N GLU A 43 -10.52 11.47 11.21
CA GLU A 43 -10.57 12.89 10.84
C GLU A 43 -10.41 13.81 12.04
N ARG A 44 -10.94 13.42 13.19
CA ARG A 44 -10.93 14.25 14.39
C ARG A 44 -9.56 14.38 15.02
N THR A 45 -8.78 13.29 15.01
CA THR A 45 -7.43 13.26 15.62
C THR A 45 -6.31 13.42 14.59
N GLY A 46 -6.62 13.30 13.31
CA GLY A 46 -5.62 13.26 12.23
C GLY A 46 -4.76 12.01 12.23
N THR A 47 -5.21 10.95 12.93
CA THR A 47 -4.46 9.70 13.01
C THR A 47 -4.66 8.89 11.74
N VAL A 48 -3.56 8.48 11.10
CA VAL A 48 -3.57 7.60 9.93
C VAL A 48 -2.98 6.25 10.31
N VAL A 49 -3.77 5.20 10.18
CA VAL A 49 -3.36 3.81 10.39
C VAL A 49 -3.34 3.12 9.03
N ALA A 50 -2.16 2.78 8.57
CA ALA A 50 -1.96 2.10 7.30
C ALA A 50 -1.02 0.91 7.47
N GLY A 51 -1.21 -0.14 6.68
CA GLY A 51 -0.26 -1.24 6.61
C GLY A 51 1.11 -0.73 6.15
N ILE A 52 2.17 -1.22 6.77
CA ILE A 52 3.55 -0.79 6.49
C ILE A 52 3.96 -1.03 5.02
N ASN A 53 3.32 -1.99 4.36
CA ASN A 53 3.67 -2.44 3.01
C ASN A 53 2.76 -1.85 1.92
N ILE A 54 1.81 -0.97 2.26
CA ILE A 54 0.94 -0.37 1.26
C ILE A 54 1.75 0.56 0.37
N LEU A 55 1.90 0.16 -0.87
CA LEU A 55 2.70 0.86 -1.88
C LEU A 55 1.90 1.96 -2.56
N VAL A 56 2.61 3.00 -2.99
CA VAL A 56 2.06 4.07 -3.80
C VAL A 56 2.71 4.02 -5.18
N ASP A 57 1.88 3.94 -6.21
CA ASP A 57 2.35 4.03 -7.60
C ASP A 57 2.78 5.47 -7.95
N PRO A 58 3.66 5.66 -8.95
CA PRO A 58 4.13 6.98 -9.35
C PRO A 58 2.97 7.91 -9.71
N VAL A 59 2.93 9.09 -9.06
CA VAL A 59 1.85 10.07 -9.24
C VAL A 59 2.35 11.47 -8.91
N ILE A 60 1.74 12.48 -9.53
CA ILE A 60 1.92 13.90 -9.19
C ILE A 60 0.58 14.39 -8.64
N ILE A 61 0.63 15.01 -7.47
CA ILE A 61 -0.54 15.55 -6.79
C ILE A 61 -0.27 17.01 -6.47
N THR A 62 -1.22 17.86 -6.81
CA THR A 62 -1.23 19.25 -6.38
C THR A 62 -2.51 19.51 -5.60
N HIS A 63 -2.38 19.97 -4.37
CA HIS A 63 -3.48 20.34 -3.51
C HIS A 63 -3.16 21.66 -2.78
N GLY A 64 -3.86 22.74 -3.15
CA GLY A 64 -3.51 24.06 -2.66
C GLY A 64 -2.08 24.45 -3.05
N GLU A 65 -1.27 24.78 -2.05
CA GLU A 65 0.15 25.14 -2.23
C GLU A 65 1.08 23.91 -2.17
N ILE A 66 0.54 22.74 -1.84
CA ILE A 66 1.32 21.51 -1.70
C ILE A 66 1.38 20.78 -3.05
N THR A 67 2.56 20.61 -3.60
CA THR A 67 2.80 19.75 -4.75
C THR A 67 3.69 18.57 -4.36
N LEU A 68 3.18 17.37 -4.52
CA LEU A 68 3.85 16.11 -4.20
C LEU A 68 4.11 15.34 -5.50
N LYS A 69 5.35 15.00 -5.76
CA LYS A 69 5.76 14.17 -6.89
C LYS A 69 6.38 12.87 -6.41
N ILE A 70 5.74 11.76 -6.74
CA ILE A 70 6.27 10.42 -6.46
C ILE A 70 6.84 9.87 -7.76
N ARG A 71 8.15 9.59 -7.76
CA ARG A 71 8.86 9.12 -8.96
C ARG A 71 8.81 7.60 -9.08
N PRO A 72 8.81 7.06 -10.31
CA PRO A 72 8.98 5.64 -10.51
C PRO A 72 10.40 5.20 -10.12
N VAL A 73 10.54 3.98 -9.63
CA VAL A 73 11.85 3.34 -9.44
C VAL A 73 12.44 3.07 -10.82
N THR A 74 13.38 3.89 -11.24
CA THR A 74 14.15 3.66 -12.46
C THR A 74 15.43 2.92 -12.11
N ALA A 75 15.74 1.84 -12.83
CA ALA A 75 16.94 1.01 -12.60
C ALA A 75 18.27 1.76 -12.81
N LEU A 76 18.23 2.97 -13.34
CA LEU A 76 19.41 3.76 -13.68
C LEU A 76 19.98 4.59 -12.52
N ASN A 77 19.17 4.92 -11.50
CA ASN A 77 19.62 5.65 -10.32
C ASN A 77 18.93 5.12 -9.06
N PRO A 78 19.47 4.07 -8.45
CA PRO A 78 18.87 3.49 -7.23
C PRO A 78 18.85 4.46 -6.05
N GLU A 79 19.69 5.51 -6.06
CA GLU A 79 19.72 6.53 -5.00
C GLU A 79 18.57 7.54 -5.09
N GLU A 80 17.93 7.69 -6.26
CA GLU A 80 16.79 8.58 -6.48
C GLU A 80 15.45 7.84 -6.44
N ALA A 81 15.49 6.52 -6.34
CA ALA A 81 14.29 5.69 -6.31
C ALA A 81 13.47 5.96 -5.05
N GLY A 82 12.23 6.36 -5.24
CA GLY A 82 11.28 6.60 -4.14
C GLY A 82 11.44 7.93 -3.42
N GLN A 83 12.16 8.89 -4.00
CA GLN A 83 12.18 10.25 -3.47
C GLN A 83 10.82 10.93 -3.68
N VAL A 84 10.34 11.55 -2.62
CA VAL A 84 9.21 12.47 -2.66
C VAL A 84 9.77 13.85 -2.88
N ASP A 85 9.72 14.34 -4.12
CA ASP A 85 10.14 15.70 -4.43
C ASP A 85 9.03 16.70 -4.13
N MET A 86 9.37 17.68 -3.36
CA MET A 86 8.55 18.83 -3.08
C MET A 86 8.97 19.97 -4.03
N LEU A 87 8.06 20.40 -4.86
CA LEU A 87 8.30 21.43 -5.88
C LEU A 87 8.07 22.84 -5.33
N ASP A 88 8.40 23.09 -4.08
CA ASP A 88 8.45 24.45 -3.57
C ASP A 88 9.87 24.71 -3.05
N GLY A 89 10.76 25.10 -3.95
CA GLY A 89 12.03 25.81 -3.72
C GLY A 89 12.98 25.38 -2.59
N THR A 90 12.54 24.57 -1.70
CA THR A 90 13.29 23.97 -0.61
C THR A 90 13.45 22.47 -0.88
N ALA A 91 14.50 22.14 -1.60
CA ALA A 91 15.03 20.78 -1.54
C ALA A 91 15.37 20.51 -0.07
N LEU A 92 14.43 19.94 0.66
CA LEU A 92 14.76 19.31 1.91
C LEU A 92 15.60 18.10 1.54
N ASN A 93 16.92 18.31 1.46
CA ASN A 93 17.88 17.27 1.69
C ASN A 93 17.49 16.64 3.03
N ALA A 94 16.59 15.68 2.99
CA ALA A 94 16.33 14.79 4.10
C ALA A 94 17.60 13.96 4.27
N GLY A 95 18.59 14.59 4.90
CA GLY A 95 19.80 13.93 5.30
C GLY A 95 19.42 12.64 6.00
N ASN A 96 19.86 11.53 5.44
CA ASN A 96 20.04 10.21 6.09
C ASN A 96 18.90 9.68 6.97
N ASN A 97 17.67 10.08 6.73
CA ASN A 97 16.57 9.39 7.37
C ASN A 97 16.13 8.28 6.40
N LEU A 98 16.66 7.10 6.64
CA LEU A 98 16.24 5.82 6.08
C LEU A 98 14.72 5.67 6.26
N LEU A 99 13.97 6.34 5.39
CA LEU A 99 12.58 6.01 5.16
C LEU A 99 12.63 4.58 4.66
N ASN A 100 11.99 3.70 5.40
CA ASN A 100 11.98 2.25 5.16
C ASN A 100 11.46 1.99 3.74
N MET A 101 12.36 2.10 2.76
CA MET A 101 12.08 1.89 1.34
C MET A 101 12.16 0.40 1.11
N GLN A 102 11.04 -0.26 1.20
CA GLN A 102 10.97 -1.64 0.73
C GLN A 102 11.15 -1.63 -0.79
N ASN A 103 12.30 -2.09 -1.23
CA ASN A 103 12.66 -2.23 -2.65
C ASN A 103 12.59 -0.93 -3.47
N GLY A 104 12.93 0.22 -2.88
CA GLY A 104 12.91 1.51 -3.59
C GLY A 104 11.52 2.07 -3.90
N ARG A 105 10.45 1.47 -3.40
CA ARG A 105 9.08 1.92 -3.61
C ARG A 105 8.56 2.79 -2.46
N THR A 106 7.84 3.84 -2.80
CA THR A 106 7.21 4.71 -1.80
C THR A 106 6.00 4.03 -1.18
N THR A 107 5.89 4.11 0.15
CA THR A 107 4.72 3.60 0.89
C THR A 107 3.79 4.75 1.31
N VAL A 108 2.53 4.43 1.58
CA VAL A 108 1.55 5.39 2.13
C VAL A 108 2.08 6.04 3.41
N ALA A 109 2.75 5.27 4.28
CA ALA A 109 3.33 5.78 5.51
C ALA A 109 4.40 6.87 5.25
N ASN A 110 5.19 6.73 4.17
CA ASN A 110 6.17 7.73 3.78
C ASN A 110 5.51 9.01 3.26
N VAL A 111 4.47 8.86 2.44
CA VAL A 111 3.68 9.98 1.93
C VAL A 111 3.03 10.75 3.06
N THR A 112 2.34 10.06 3.97
CA THR A 112 1.68 10.70 5.13
C THR A 112 2.68 11.46 5.99
N ARG A 113 3.86 10.87 6.25
CA ARG A 113 4.91 11.53 7.01
C ARG A 113 5.46 12.77 6.30
N ALA A 114 5.61 12.72 4.98
CA ALA A 114 6.02 13.86 4.18
C ALA A 114 4.99 15.00 4.25
N LEU A 115 3.69 14.67 4.12
CA LEU A 115 2.61 15.65 4.25
C LEU A 115 2.56 16.31 5.63
N HIS A 116 2.74 15.53 6.70
CA HIS A 116 2.83 16.08 8.06
C HIS A 116 4.02 17.04 8.23
N ARG A 117 5.16 16.74 7.64
CA ARG A 117 6.34 17.64 7.68
C ARG A 117 6.11 18.94 6.92
N LEU A 118 5.30 18.90 5.87
CA LEU A 118 4.86 20.09 5.12
C LEU A 118 3.84 20.95 5.87
N GLY A 119 3.38 20.48 7.03
CA GLY A 119 2.35 21.17 7.80
C GLY A 119 0.94 20.97 7.28
N ALA A 120 0.72 19.97 6.42
CA ALA A 120 -0.61 19.64 5.95
C ALA A 120 -1.55 19.30 7.12
N SER A 121 -2.73 19.89 7.11
CA SER A 121 -3.77 19.60 8.08
C SER A 121 -4.33 18.19 7.88
N PRO A 122 -4.95 17.57 8.91
CA PRO A 122 -5.59 16.26 8.77
C PRO A 122 -6.56 16.18 7.61
N LYS A 123 -7.36 17.21 7.38
CA LYS A 123 -8.33 17.28 6.27
C LYS A 123 -7.66 17.27 4.91
N GLU A 124 -6.55 17.99 4.77
CA GLU A 124 -5.78 18.00 3.52
C GLU A 124 -5.14 16.63 3.26
N ILE A 125 -4.61 15.98 4.30
CA ILE A 125 -4.06 14.62 4.17
C ILE A 125 -5.12 13.63 3.71
N ILE A 126 -6.32 13.68 4.29
CA ILE A 126 -7.46 12.84 3.87
C ILE A 126 -7.78 13.10 2.40
N ALA A 127 -7.98 14.37 2.02
CA ALA A 127 -8.32 14.74 0.64
C ALA A 127 -7.26 14.28 -0.37
N ILE A 128 -5.98 14.39 -0.01
CA ILE A 128 -4.87 13.94 -0.85
C ILE A 128 -4.90 12.41 -1.00
N LEU A 129 -5.02 11.66 0.10
CA LEU A 129 -5.05 10.19 0.07
C LEU A 129 -6.28 9.65 -0.68
N GLU A 130 -7.46 10.27 -0.52
CA GLU A 130 -8.66 9.93 -1.31
C GLU A 130 -8.45 10.16 -2.80
N ASN A 131 -7.86 11.29 -3.17
CA ASN A 131 -7.58 11.58 -4.58
C ASN A 131 -6.54 10.63 -5.16
N MET A 132 -5.52 10.23 -4.39
CA MET A 132 -4.56 9.20 -4.77
C MET A 132 -5.24 7.85 -5.01
N GLN A 133 -6.17 7.46 -4.14
CA GLN A 133 -6.94 6.24 -4.31
C GLN A 133 -7.83 6.32 -5.57
N ARG A 134 -8.54 7.42 -5.78
CA ARG A 134 -9.37 7.64 -6.97
C ARG A 134 -8.56 7.64 -8.27
N ALA A 135 -7.33 8.15 -8.22
CA ALA A 135 -6.39 8.12 -9.34
C ALA A 135 -5.76 6.73 -9.56
N GLY A 136 -6.02 5.75 -8.67
CA GLY A 136 -5.45 4.41 -8.75
C GLY A 136 -4.00 4.31 -8.30
N ALA A 137 -3.43 5.38 -7.72
CA ALA A 137 -2.08 5.36 -7.19
C ALA A 137 -1.96 4.58 -5.87
N ILE A 138 -3.08 4.42 -5.15
CA ILE A 138 -3.21 3.58 -3.96
C ILE A 138 -4.30 2.54 -4.23
N ARG A 139 -3.97 1.26 -4.07
CA ARG A 139 -4.91 0.15 -4.29
C ARG A 139 -5.65 -0.26 -3.02
N ALA A 140 -5.19 0.20 -1.86
CA ALA A 140 -5.83 -0.09 -0.58
C ALA A 140 -7.18 0.60 -0.44
N LYS A 141 -8.09 -0.03 0.30
CA LYS A 141 -9.36 0.58 0.68
C LYS A 141 -9.14 1.66 1.74
N LEU A 142 -9.66 2.84 1.51
CA LEU A 142 -9.58 3.95 2.45
C LEU A 142 -10.90 4.05 3.22
N GLU A 143 -10.81 4.12 4.55
CA GLU A 143 -11.93 4.31 5.46
C GLU A 143 -11.64 5.49 6.38
N VAL A 144 -12.54 6.46 6.36
CA VAL A 144 -12.49 7.65 7.22
C VAL A 144 -13.50 7.47 8.36
N ILE A 145 -13.08 7.68 9.58
CA ILE A 145 -13.87 7.55 10.81
C ILE A 145 -13.86 8.83 11.64
#